data_bdff614b24b16d1e3aa9c1364f2fb4ce
#
_entry.id   bdff614b24b16d1e3aa9c1364f2fb4ce
#
_cell.length_a   1.000
_cell.length_b   1.000
_cell.length_c   1.000
_cell.angle_alpha   90.00
_cell.angle_beta   90.00
_cell.angle_gamma   90.00
#
_symmetry.space_group_name_H-M   'P 1'
#
loop_
_entity.id
_entity.type
_entity.pdbx_description
1 polymer ?
#
loop_
_entity_poly.entity_id
_entity_poly.type
_entity_poly.pdbx_seq_one_letter_code
_entity_poly.pdbx_strand_id
1 'polypeptide(L)'
;MVKKSRKDERSKRLLMVSYKRKKFGPPKRKRKPMTEEQREAAAERLRLAREAKGPAKHKNIHSSVLAKPDDHFLSLKKVRQWIKTQKGIASAERRNAHRNMKGAYAKQCAAEGYIRFMNHYIQHGDWPSNFYGEYEDKRITWKTIA
;
A
#
# COMPACT_ATOMS: atom_id res chain seq x y z
N MET A 1 -48.67 0.44 -34.18
CA MET A 1 -47.69 -0.32 -33.34
C MET A 1 -46.51 -0.73 -34.18
N VAL A 2 -45.33 -0.13 -33.96
CA VAL A 2 -44.13 -0.46 -34.74
C VAL A 2 -43.51 -1.72 -34.18
N LYS A 3 -43.48 -2.81 -34.98
CA LYS A 3 -42.83 -4.07 -34.60
C LYS A 3 -41.31 -3.82 -34.48
N LYS A 4 -40.75 -3.76 -33.28
CA LYS A 4 -39.31 -3.72 -33.05
C LYS A 4 -38.65 -4.90 -33.78
N SER A 5 -37.68 -4.63 -34.65
CA SER A 5 -36.98 -5.62 -35.42
C SER A 5 -36.18 -6.57 -34.50
N ARG A 6 -36.27 -7.87 -34.70
CA ARG A 6 -35.48 -8.90 -34.00
C ARG A 6 -33.95 -8.63 -34.07
N LYS A 7 -33.51 -7.93 -35.11
CA LYS A 7 -32.11 -7.51 -35.27
C LYS A 7 -31.67 -6.51 -34.18
N ASP A 8 -32.55 -5.56 -33.83
CA ASP A 8 -32.23 -4.53 -32.78
C ASP A 8 -32.11 -5.14 -31.42
N GLU A 9 -32.91 -6.13 -31.06
CA GLU A 9 -32.83 -6.83 -29.79
C GLU A 9 -31.56 -7.69 -29.68
N ARG A 10 -31.17 -8.36 -30.78
CA ARG A 10 -29.94 -9.15 -30.83
C ARG A 10 -28.71 -8.26 -30.70
N SER A 11 -28.67 -7.09 -31.32
CA SER A 11 -27.60 -6.11 -31.23
C SER A 11 -27.49 -5.55 -29.82
N LYS A 12 -28.61 -5.22 -29.14
CA LYS A 12 -28.63 -4.80 -27.74
C LYS A 12 -28.11 -5.87 -26.79
N ARG A 13 -28.49 -7.15 -27.01
CA ARG A 13 -27.96 -8.26 -26.17
C ARG A 13 -26.45 -8.43 -26.34
N LEU A 14 -25.93 -8.33 -27.57
CA LEU A 14 -24.49 -8.43 -27.84
C LEU A 14 -23.71 -7.28 -27.20
N LEU A 15 -24.23 -6.05 -27.28
CA LEU A 15 -23.63 -4.88 -26.62
C LEU A 15 -23.61 -5.04 -25.09
N MET A 16 -24.69 -5.53 -24.48
CA MET A 16 -24.77 -5.78 -23.05
C MET A 16 -23.80 -6.87 -22.58
N VAL A 17 -23.65 -7.95 -23.36
CA VAL A 17 -22.67 -9.01 -23.07
C VAL A 17 -21.25 -8.48 -23.19
N SER A 18 -20.95 -7.67 -24.22
CA SER A 18 -19.66 -7.01 -24.41
C SER A 18 -19.35 -6.05 -23.25
N TYR A 19 -20.33 -5.24 -22.83
CA TYR A 19 -20.19 -4.32 -21.70
C TYR A 19 -19.90 -5.05 -20.39
N LYS A 20 -20.63 -6.12 -20.07
CA LYS A 20 -20.39 -6.96 -18.89
C LYS A 20 -19.00 -7.59 -18.91
N ARG A 21 -18.52 -8.08 -20.06
CA ARG A 21 -17.16 -8.61 -20.20
C ARG A 21 -16.07 -7.57 -19.97
N LYS A 22 -16.25 -6.34 -20.49
CA LYS A 22 -15.29 -5.23 -20.29
C LYS A 22 -15.24 -4.77 -18.83
N LYS A 23 -16.39 -4.71 -18.15
CA LYS A 23 -16.48 -4.19 -16.78
C LYS A 23 -16.07 -5.18 -15.70
N PHE A 24 -16.36 -6.47 -15.88
CA PHE A 24 -16.14 -7.49 -14.86
C PHE A 24 -15.03 -8.50 -15.21
N GLY A 25 -14.50 -8.46 -16.44
CA GLY A 25 -13.55 -9.44 -16.94
C GLY A 25 -14.17 -10.85 -17.07
N PRO A 26 -13.42 -11.82 -17.59
CA PRO A 26 -13.86 -13.22 -17.61
C PRO A 26 -13.96 -13.74 -16.17
N PRO A 27 -14.94 -14.60 -15.86
CA PRO A 27 -15.08 -15.19 -14.54
C PRO A 27 -13.79 -15.93 -14.18
N LYS A 28 -13.18 -15.56 -13.06
CA LYS A 28 -11.96 -16.22 -12.57
C LYS A 28 -12.28 -17.68 -12.27
N ARG A 29 -11.62 -18.61 -12.93
CA ARG A 29 -11.74 -20.05 -12.62
C ARG A 29 -11.36 -20.25 -11.14
N LYS A 30 -12.25 -20.85 -10.35
CA LYS A 30 -11.94 -21.24 -8.97
C LYS A 30 -10.82 -22.29 -9.02
N ARG A 31 -9.68 -21.98 -8.44
CA ARG A 31 -8.58 -22.96 -8.31
C ARG A 31 -9.02 -24.03 -7.34
N LYS A 32 -8.73 -25.29 -7.64
CA LYS A 32 -8.93 -26.38 -6.69
C LYS A 32 -8.06 -26.12 -5.46
N PRO A 33 -8.56 -26.39 -4.24
CA PRO A 33 -7.74 -26.28 -3.05
C PRO A 33 -6.54 -27.22 -3.17
N MET A 34 -5.37 -26.77 -2.76
CA MET A 34 -4.16 -27.60 -2.74
C MET A 34 -4.30 -28.68 -1.65
N THR A 35 -3.81 -29.89 -1.94
CA THR A 35 -3.67 -30.95 -0.93
C THR A 35 -2.60 -30.56 0.09
N GLU A 36 -2.59 -31.23 1.25
CA GLU A 36 -1.62 -30.96 2.32
C GLU A 36 -0.20 -31.18 1.85
N GLU A 37 0.06 -32.30 1.19
CA GLU A 37 1.35 -32.61 0.57
C GLU A 37 1.83 -31.51 -0.42
N GLN A 38 0.92 -30.97 -1.22
CA GLN A 38 1.25 -29.89 -2.14
C GLN A 38 1.58 -28.58 -1.41
N ARG A 39 0.94 -28.32 -0.26
CA ARG A 39 1.25 -27.15 0.57
C ARG A 39 2.62 -27.26 1.22
N GLU A 40 2.95 -28.45 1.75
CA GLU A 40 4.24 -28.73 2.35
C GLU A 40 5.38 -28.63 1.32
N ALA A 41 5.21 -29.25 0.16
CA ALA A 41 6.18 -29.15 -0.94
C ALA A 41 6.36 -27.71 -1.44
N ALA A 42 5.28 -26.91 -1.49
CA ALA A 42 5.36 -25.49 -1.84
C ALA A 42 6.05 -24.66 -0.75
N ALA A 43 5.79 -24.95 0.53
CA ALA A 43 6.45 -24.29 1.66
C ALA A 43 7.95 -24.59 1.67
N GLU A 44 8.34 -25.82 1.42
CA GLU A 44 9.74 -26.24 1.36
C GLU A 44 10.49 -25.58 0.20
N ARG A 45 9.90 -25.55 -1.00
CA ARG A 45 10.47 -24.81 -2.15
C ARG A 45 10.66 -23.32 -1.84
N LEU A 46 9.70 -22.69 -1.15
CA LEU A 46 9.81 -21.30 -0.73
C LEU A 46 10.90 -21.10 0.33
N ARG A 47 11.08 -22.03 1.24
CA ARG A 47 12.15 -22.00 2.25
C ARG A 47 13.51 -22.05 1.56
N LEU A 48 13.73 -23.04 0.70
CA LEU A 48 14.98 -23.19 -0.07
C LEU A 48 15.27 -21.96 -0.94
N ALA A 49 14.25 -21.42 -1.60
CA ALA A 49 14.41 -20.20 -2.40
C ALA A 49 14.76 -18.96 -1.56
N ARG A 50 14.29 -18.86 -0.32
CA ARG A 50 14.66 -17.77 0.62
C ARG A 50 16.08 -17.93 1.13
N GLU A 51 16.48 -19.15 1.46
CA GLU A 51 17.85 -19.50 1.89
C GLU A 51 18.86 -19.20 0.77
N ALA A 52 18.55 -19.59 -0.46
CA ALA A 52 19.40 -19.33 -1.62
C ALA A 52 19.52 -17.83 -1.96
N LYS A 53 18.45 -17.04 -1.73
CA LYS A 53 18.48 -15.58 -1.94
C LYS A 53 19.32 -14.83 -0.91
N GLY A 54 19.53 -15.40 0.26
CA GLY A 54 20.16 -14.74 1.39
C GLY A 54 19.34 -13.57 1.96
N PRO A 55 19.89 -12.82 2.90
CA PRO A 55 19.21 -11.68 3.54
C PRO A 55 18.87 -10.61 2.52
N ALA A 56 17.69 -9.99 2.67
CA ALA A 56 17.21 -8.96 1.78
C ALA A 56 18.17 -7.77 1.75
N LYS A 57 18.73 -7.46 0.58
CA LYS A 57 19.55 -6.26 0.40
C LYS A 57 18.67 -5.01 0.42
N HIS A 58 19.02 -4.05 1.23
CA HIS A 58 18.32 -2.77 1.34
C HIS A 58 18.69 -1.85 0.17
N LYS A 59 18.19 -2.15 -1.04
CA LYS A 59 18.61 -1.45 -2.28
C LYS A 59 18.22 0.03 -2.35
N ASN A 60 17.14 0.43 -1.68
CA ASN A 60 16.56 1.77 -1.80
C ASN A 60 16.56 2.52 -0.46
N ILE A 61 17.56 2.28 0.38
CA ILE A 61 17.69 2.95 1.67
C ILE A 61 19.02 3.66 1.69
N HIS A 62 19.00 4.93 2.06
CA HIS A 62 20.20 5.73 2.18
C HIS A 62 21.12 5.20 3.30
N SER A 63 22.43 5.26 3.07
CA SER A 63 23.44 4.72 4.01
C SER A 63 23.37 5.40 5.38
N SER A 64 23.11 6.71 5.44
CA SER A 64 22.96 7.45 6.70
C SER A 64 21.80 6.97 7.57
N VAL A 65 20.73 6.46 6.94
CA VAL A 65 19.57 5.91 7.66
C VAL A 65 19.87 4.51 8.19
N LEU A 66 20.64 3.72 7.44
CA LEU A 66 21.10 2.40 7.86
C LEU A 66 22.12 2.44 8.99
N ALA A 67 22.96 3.49 9.03
CA ALA A 67 23.98 3.67 10.07
C ALA A 67 23.40 4.04 11.43
N LYS A 68 22.15 4.49 11.49
CA LYS A 68 21.50 4.87 12.77
C LYS A 68 21.11 3.64 13.58
N PRO A 69 21.42 3.60 14.89
CA PRO A 69 21.02 2.51 15.77
C PRO A 69 19.49 2.48 15.94
N ASP A 70 18.95 1.33 16.30
CA ASP A 70 17.50 1.12 16.48
C ASP A 70 16.86 2.07 17.51
N ASP A 71 17.63 2.52 18.51
CA ASP A 71 17.16 3.43 19.56
C ASP A 71 17.06 4.88 19.12
N HIS A 72 17.75 5.24 18.02
CA HIS A 72 17.72 6.60 17.50
C HIS A 72 16.28 7.02 17.17
N PHE A 73 15.94 8.30 17.38
CA PHE A 73 14.58 8.82 17.17
C PHE A 73 14.12 8.72 15.70
N LEU A 74 15.03 8.79 14.71
CA LEU A 74 14.78 8.57 13.29
C LEU A 74 15.36 7.24 12.78
N SER A 75 15.37 6.18 13.60
CA SER A 75 15.82 4.88 13.15
C SER A 75 14.91 4.31 12.06
N LEU A 76 15.50 3.53 11.15
CA LEU A 76 14.76 2.87 10.06
C LEU A 76 13.55 2.06 10.57
N LYS A 77 13.72 1.39 11.70
CA LYS A 77 12.69 0.56 12.34
C LYS A 77 11.50 1.41 12.79
N LYS A 78 11.75 2.52 13.48
CA LYS A 78 10.70 3.45 13.96
C LYS A 78 9.98 4.10 12.78
N VAL A 79 10.72 4.62 11.80
CA VAL A 79 10.13 5.27 10.62
C VAL A 79 9.25 4.31 9.82
N ARG A 80 9.66 3.05 9.65
CA ARG A 80 8.82 2.03 9.01
C ARG A 80 7.54 1.72 9.80
N GLN A 81 7.61 1.71 11.12
CA GLN A 81 6.44 1.55 11.98
C GLN A 81 5.48 2.74 11.79
N TRP A 82 5.99 3.98 11.82
CA TRP A 82 5.17 5.17 11.59
C TRP A 82 4.50 5.18 10.22
N ILE A 83 5.22 4.77 9.17
CA ILE A 83 4.61 4.59 7.84
C ILE A 83 3.45 3.60 7.89
N LYS A 84 3.56 2.50 8.63
CA LYS A 84 2.49 1.51 8.77
C LYS A 84 1.27 2.11 9.48
N THR A 85 1.47 2.84 10.56
CA THR A 85 0.41 3.54 11.31
C THR A 85 -0.27 4.58 10.42
N GLN A 86 0.50 5.44 9.76
CA GLN A 86 -0.04 6.49 8.88
C GLN A 86 -0.81 5.91 7.68
N LYS A 87 -0.38 4.78 7.11
CA LYS A 87 -1.17 4.05 6.11
C LYS A 87 -2.51 3.56 6.66
N GLY A 88 -2.55 3.13 7.91
CA GLY A 88 -3.79 2.77 8.61
C GLY A 88 -4.73 3.97 8.74
N ILE A 89 -4.20 5.12 9.19
CA ILE A 89 -4.96 6.38 9.31
C ILE A 89 -5.48 6.82 7.94
N ALA A 90 -4.64 6.90 6.92
CA ALA A 90 -5.04 7.28 5.57
C ALA A 90 -6.15 6.37 5.01
N SER A 91 -6.07 5.06 5.24
CA SER A 91 -7.09 4.09 4.83
C SER A 91 -8.41 4.28 5.59
N ALA A 92 -8.36 4.57 6.90
CA ALA A 92 -9.55 4.85 7.71
C ALA A 92 -10.23 6.15 7.25
N GLU A 93 -9.44 7.24 7.10
CA GLU A 93 -9.97 8.54 6.68
C GLU A 93 -10.47 8.53 5.24
N ARG A 94 -9.90 7.72 4.36
CA ARG A 94 -10.44 7.48 3.02
C ARG A 94 -11.85 6.89 3.07
N ARG A 95 -12.11 5.91 3.95
CA ARG A 95 -13.46 5.35 4.16
C ARG A 95 -14.41 6.40 4.73
N ASN A 96 -13.94 7.24 5.65
CA ASN A 96 -14.71 8.34 6.24
C ASN A 96 -15.04 9.42 5.19
N ALA A 97 -14.09 9.73 4.29
CA ALA A 97 -14.33 10.65 3.17
C ALA A 97 -15.41 10.12 2.21
N HIS A 98 -15.42 8.82 1.91
CA HIS A 98 -16.51 8.21 1.13
C HIS A 98 -17.87 8.27 1.82
N ARG A 99 -17.92 8.42 3.15
CA ARG A 99 -19.13 8.64 3.95
C ARG A 99 -19.46 10.12 4.12
N ASN A 100 -18.77 11.01 3.39
CA ASN A 100 -18.92 12.47 3.46
C ASN A 100 -18.71 13.07 4.87
N MET A 101 -17.86 12.43 5.69
CA MET A 101 -17.51 12.99 7.01
C MET A 101 -16.66 14.24 6.85
N LYS A 102 -17.05 15.32 7.54
CA LYS A 102 -16.36 16.61 7.49
C LYS A 102 -14.89 16.48 7.90
N GLY A 103 -14.00 17.02 7.08
CA GLY A 103 -12.55 17.03 7.34
C GLY A 103 -11.81 15.71 7.09
N ALA A 104 -12.51 14.60 6.79
CA ALA A 104 -11.88 13.31 6.56
C ALA A 104 -10.91 13.33 5.36
N TYR A 105 -11.28 14.00 4.28
CA TYR A 105 -10.40 14.15 3.12
C TYR A 105 -9.11 14.92 3.44
N ALA A 106 -9.20 16.00 4.22
CA ALA A 106 -8.02 16.76 4.65
C ALA A 106 -7.08 15.91 5.51
N LYS A 107 -7.62 15.13 6.45
CA LYS A 107 -6.84 14.19 7.27
C LYS A 107 -6.19 13.07 6.43
N GLN A 108 -6.89 12.56 5.44
CA GLN A 108 -6.32 11.59 4.50
C GLN A 108 -5.13 12.20 3.76
N CYS A 109 -5.28 13.40 3.17
CA CYS A 109 -4.22 14.10 2.45
C CYS A 109 -3.01 14.41 3.34
N ALA A 110 -3.24 14.82 4.59
CA ALA A 110 -2.18 15.05 5.56
C ALA A 110 -1.38 13.76 5.84
N ALA A 111 -2.07 12.64 6.14
CA ALA A 111 -1.42 11.36 6.39
C ALA A 111 -0.62 10.86 5.16
N GLU A 112 -1.18 10.99 3.95
CA GLU A 112 -0.49 10.62 2.71
C GLU A 112 0.72 11.55 2.44
N GLY A 113 0.64 12.82 2.78
CA GLY A 113 1.75 13.78 2.73
C GLY A 113 2.89 13.36 3.66
N TYR A 114 2.56 13.04 4.90
CA TYR A 114 3.55 12.59 5.88
C TYR A 114 4.21 11.25 5.48
N ILE A 115 3.47 10.31 4.91
CA ILE A 115 4.04 9.08 4.34
C ILE A 115 5.06 9.39 3.25
N ARG A 116 4.80 10.39 2.38
CA ARG A 116 5.77 10.82 1.35
C ARG A 116 7.06 11.36 1.97
N PHE A 117 6.95 12.18 3.02
CA PHE A 117 8.13 12.69 3.76
C PHE A 117 8.96 11.57 4.37
N MET A 118 8.33 10.60 5.02
CA MET A 118 9.03 9.44 5.59
C MET A 118 9.72 8.59 4.52
N ASN A 119 9.08 8.37 3.37
CA ASN A 119 9.70 7.65 2.27
C ASN A 119 10.86 8.43 1.65
N HIS A 120 10.74 9.75 1.50
CA HIS A 120 11.82 10.62 1.06
C HIS A 120 13.03 10.50 1.99
N TYR A 121 12.80 10.57 3.31
CA TYR A 121 13.86 10.38 4.29
C TYR A 121 14.57 9.02 4.14
N ILE A 122 13.83 7.93 4.00
CA ILE A 122 14.41 6.59 3.82
C ILE A 122 15.29 6.54 2.57
N GLN A 123 14.89 7.20 1.48
CA GLN A 123 15.60 7.17 0.19
C GLN A 123 16.80 8.12 0.14
N HIS A 124 16.68 9.29 0.74
CA HIS A 124 17.67 10.39 0.57
C HIS A 124 18.44 10.70 1.86
N GLY A 125 17.97 10.24 3.02
CA GLY A 125 18.62 10.51 4.31
C GLY A 125 18.23 11.83 4.97
N ASP A 126 17.54 12.72 4.24
CA ASP A 126 17.14 14.04 4.70
C ASP A 126 15.71 14.06 5.17
N TRP A 127 15.47 14.60 6.38
CA TRP A 127 14.14 14.72 6.94
C TRP A 127 13.49 16.05 6.53
N PRO A 128 12.44 16.06 5.69
CA PRO A 128 11.92 17.29 5.10
C PRO A 128 10.92 18.06 5.96
N SER A 129 10.57 17.55 7.16
CA SER A 129 9.58 18.18 8.05
C SER A 129 10.24 18.66 9.35
N ASN A 130 9.66 19.72 9.94
CA ASN A 130 10.03 20.17 11.29
C ASN A 130 9.43 19.30 12.40
N PHE A 131 8.58 18.37 12.04
CA PHE A 131 7.91 17.46 12.98
C PHE A 131 8.30 16.01 12.69
N TYR A 132 8.28 15.19 13.73
CA TYR A 132 8.54 13.75 13.63
C TYR A 132 7.66 12.99 14.62
N GLY A 133 7.69 11.67 14.57
CA GLY A 133 6.92 10.80 15.44
C GLY A 133 5.81 10.04 14.70
N GLU A 134 5.14 9.17 15.41
CA GLU A 134 4.10 8.32 14.85
C GLU A 134 2.89 9.13 14.36
N TYR A 135 2.57 10.21 15.05
CA TYR A 135 1.43 11.10 14.77
C TYR A 135 1.86 12.52 14.36
N GLU A 136 3.14 12.72 13.99
CA GLU A 136 3.69 14.04 13.65
C GLU A 136 3.56 15.06 14.81
N ASP A 137 3.67 14.57 16.04
CA ASP A 137 3.40 15.30 17.29
C ASP A 137 4.66 15.93 17.92
N LYS A 138 5.84 15.48 17.50
CA LYS A 138 7.12 15.92 18.08
C LYS A 138 7.84 16.90 17.15
N ARG A 139 8.25 18.04 17.69
CA ARG A 139 9.02 19.04 16.94
C ARG A 139 10.51 18.78 17.02
N ILE A 140 11.20 18.88 15.90
CA ILE A 140 12.67 18.84 15.85
C ILE A 140 13.21 20.15 16.45
N THR A 141 14.12 20.05 17.41
CA THR A 141 14.85 21.17 18.00
C THR A 141 16.32 21.09 17.61
N TRP A 142 17.04 22.21 17.70
CA TRP A 142 18.49 22.24 17.42
C TRP A 142 19.29 21.22 18.25
N LYS A 143 18.85 20.94 19.49
CA LYS A 143 19.43 19.89 20.35
C LYS A 143 19.20 18.46 19.84
N THR A 144 18.25 18.28 18.93
CA THR A 144 17.93 16.96 18.38
C THR A 144 18.77 16.65 17.13
N ILE A 145 19.33 17.69 16.50
CA ILE A 145 20.12 17.58 15.27
C ILE A 145 21.63 17.50 15.56
N ALA A 146 22.08 18.04 16.69
CA ALA A 146 23.45 17.93 17.17
C ALA A 146 23.68 16.55 17.80
#